data_98b51fc22e77664f176521258dad1039
#
_entry.id   98b51fc22e77664f176521258dad1039
#
_cell.length_a   1.000
_cell.length_b   1.000
_cell.length_c   1.000
_cell.angle_alpha   90.00
_cell.angle_beta   90.00
_cell.angle_gamma   90.00
#
_symmetry.space_group_name_H-M   'P 1'
#
loop_
_entity.id
_entity.type
_entity.pdbx_description
1 polymer ?
#
loop_
_entity_poly.entity_id
_entity_poly.type
_entity_poly.pdbx_seq_one_letter_code
_entity_poly.pdbx_strand_id
1 'polypeptide(L)'
;MLKSKKIIKTKKTEKPKKSKKTEAKSKERKIKEPIFKKKRGKTKPESVPKEKIKPIVRTKLGAEKPKLKLKPKLTPKPLRYFEAVGRRKTAVARIRLFTKGEKEFLINRKLYQNYFQDLQLQQIAISSLKKMNCVDKFRIQVLARGGGLHAQAEAVRHGIARALVKFNPDFRKRLKRVGFLTRDPRMRERKKFGLKRARRAPQWQKR
;
A
#
# COMPACT_ATOMS: atom_id res chain seq x y z
N MET A 1 0.52 73.75 -7.57
CA MET A 1 -0.50 72.87 -7.00
C MET A 1 -1.43 72.38 -8.09
N LEU A 2 -1.17 71.22 -8.65
CA LEU A 2 -2.03 70.58 -9.67
C LEU A 2 -2.29 69.13 -9.26
N LYS A 3 -3.54 68.82 -8.90
CA LYS A 3 -4.02 67.50 -8.51
C LYS A 3 -4.33 66.66 -9.74
N SER A 4 -3.56 65.63 -9.99
CA SER A 4 -3.81 64.62 -11.06
C SER A 4 -4.87 63.61 -10.58
N LYS A 5 -6.06 63.62 -11.20
CA LYS A 5 -7.12 62.63 -11.02
C LYS A 5 -6.75 61.38 -11.88
N LYS A 6 -6.51 60.23 -11.23
CA LYS A 6 -6.41 58.93 -11.88
C LYS A 6 -7.81 58.36 -12.14
N ILE A 7 -8.13 58.16 -13.42
CA ILE A 7 -9.37 57.54 -13.89
C ILE A 7 -9.23 56.03 -13.77
N ILE A 8 -10.11 55.41 -12.97
CA ILE A 8 -10.23 53.97 -12.82
C ILE A 8 -11.15 53.48 -13.95
N LYS A 9 -10.57 52.74 -14.92
CA LYS A 9 -11.33 52.04 -15.97
C LYS A 9 -11.83 50.72 -15.41
N THR A 10 -13.16 50.58 -15.22
CA THR A 10 -13.84 49.35 -14.88
C THR A 10 -13.88 48.41 -16.09
N LYS A 11 -13.29 47.19 -15.97
CA LYS A 11 -13.38 46.13 -16.96
C LYS A 11 -14.73 45.44 -16.86
N LYS A 12 -15.47 45.49 -17.96
CA LYS A 12 -16.76 44.82 -18.22
C LYS A 12 -16.56 43.32 -18.23
N THR A 13 -17.27 42.61 -17.37
CA THR A 13 -17.28 41.12 -17.31
C THR A 13 -18.14 40.55 -18.42
N GLU A 14 -17.53 39.83 -19.35
CA GLU A 14 -18.25 39.04 -20.36
C GLU A 14 -18.73 37.73 -19.78
N LYS A 15 -20.04 37.42 -20.02
CA LYS A 15 -20.67 36.15 -19.65
C LYS A 15 -20.25 35.04 -20.61
N PRO A 16 -19.95 33.82 -20.13
CA PRO A 16 -19.64 32.68 -21.02
C PRO A 16 -20.88 32.18 -21.74
N LYS A 17 -20.74 31.98 -23.06
CA LYS A 17 -21.75 31.41 -23.96
C LYS A 17 -22.01 29.93 -23.65
N LYS A 18 -23.28 29.56 -23.56
CA LYS A 18 -23.76 28.17 -23.44
C LYS A 18 -23.32 27.36 -24.67
N SER A 19 -22.52 26.33 -24.48
CA SER A 19 -22.17 25.34 -25.50
C SER A 19 -23.29 24.28 -25.65
N LYS A 20 -23.59 23.96 -26.88
CA LYS A 20 -24.65 23.05 -27.34
C LYS A 20 -24.38 21.61 -26.89
N LYS A 21 -25.43 21.01 -26.37
CA LYS A 21 -25.58 19.60 -26.02
C LYS A 21 -25.57 18.76 -27.30
N THR A 22 -24.50 17.99 -27.55
CA THR A 22 -24.48 16.96 -28.59
C THR A 22 -24.87 15.63 -27.96
N GLU A 23 -26.01 15.13 -28.34
CA GLU A 23 -26.52 13.79 -28.05
C GLU A 23 -25.70 12.77 -28.85
N ALA A 24 -24.87 11.99 -28.17
CA ALA A 24 -24.19 10.82 -28.73
C ALA A 24 -24.98 9.57 -28.31
N LYS A 25 -25.65 8.95 -29.29
CA LYS A 25 -26.36 7.67 -29.19
C LYS A 25 -25.40 6.57 -28.70
N SER A 26 -25.67 6.03 -27.52
CA SER A 26 -25.03 4.83 -26.99
C SER A 26 -25.50 3.61 -27.79
N LYS A 27 -24.62 3.04 -28.63
CA LYS A 27 -24.79 1.70 -29.21
C LYS A 27 -24.41 0.66 -28.13
N GLU A 28 -25.43 -0.01 -27.60
CA GLU A 28 -25.27 -1.21 -26.78
C GLU A 28 -24.63 -2.33 -27.62
N ARG A 29 -23.35 -2.62 -27.33
CA ARG A 29 -22.72 -3.87 -27.79
C ARG A 29 -23.00 -4.95 -26.75
N LYS A 30 -23.96 -5.84 -27.06
CA LYS A 30 -24.18 -7.10 -26.33
C LYS A 30 -22.91 -7.96 -26.46
N ILE A 31 -22.16 -8.06 -25.41
CA ILE A 31 -21.04 -9.01 -25.27
C ILE A 31 -21.70 -10.34 -24.91
N LYS A 32 -21.64 -11.30 -25.84
CA LYS A 32 -22.07 -12.69 -25.63
C LYS A 32 -21.02 -13.38 -24.75
N GLU A 33 -21.41 -13.79 -23.56
CA GLU A 33 -20.60 -14.65 -22.69
C GLU A 33 -20.50 -16.05 -23.30
N PRO A 34 -19.31 -16.69 -23.33
CA PRO A 34 -19.19 -18.08 -23.73
C PRO A 34 -19.61 -18.99 -22.58
N ILE A 35 -20.70 -19.73 -22.82
CA ILE A 35 -21.21 -20.79 -21.93
C ILE A 35 -20.19 -21.94 -21.92
N PHE A 36 -19.42 -22.06 -20.85
CA PHE A 36 -18.50 -23.16 -20.64
C PHE A 36 -19.28 -24.40 -20.13
N LYS A 37 -19.75 -25.26 -21.05
CA LYS A 37 -20.36 -26.53 -20.72
C LYS A 37 -19.33 -27.49 -20.16
N LYS A 38 -19.36 -27.70 -18.85
CA LYS A 38 -18.57 -28.66 -18.10
C LYS A 38 -19.06 -30.09 -18.40
N LYS A 39 -18.44 -30.78 -19.37
CA LYS A 39 -18.64 -32.21 -19.62
C LYS A 39 -18.03 -32.99 -18.43
N ARG A 40 -18.85 -33.61 -17.62
CA ARG A 40 -18.43 -34.63 -16.64
C ARG A 40 -18.13 -35.92 -17.43
N GLY A 41 -16.87 -36.16 -17.76
CA GLY A 41 -16.38 -37.45 -18.20
C GLY A 41 -16.21 -38.37 -17.00
N LYS A 42 -17.00 -39.44 -16.95
CA LYS A 42 -16.78 -40.59 -16.06
C LYS A 42 -15.63 -41.41 -16.67
N THR A 43 -14.44 -41.32 -16.11
CA THR A 43 -13.35 -42.27 -16.42
C THR A 43 -13.38 -43.37 -15.37
N LYS A 44 -13.56 -44.62 -15.85
CA LYS A 44 -13.38 -45.85 -15.08
C LYS A 44 -11.90 -45.99 -14.69
N PRO A 45 -11.58 -46.57 -13.54
CA PRO A 45 -10.19 -46.89 -13.18
C PRO A 45 -9.72 -48.09 -14.01
N GLU A 46 -8.72 -47.84 -14.85
CA GLU A 46 -7.96 -48.95 -15.51
C GLU A 46 -7.06 -49.61 -14.49
N SER A 47 -7.17 -50.98 -14.51
CA SER A 47 -6.40 -51.90 -13.70
C SER A 47 -4.92 -51.91 -14.11
N VAL A 48 -4.03 -51.54 -13.19
CA VAL A 48 -2.58 -51.63 -13.36
C VAL A 48 -2.14 -53.11 -13.32
N PRO A 49 -1.36 -53.62 -14.29
CA PRO A 49 -0.86 -55.00 -14.28
C PRO A 49 0.17 -55.17 -13.15
N LYS A 50 -0.02 -56.23 -12.36
CA LYS A 50 0.92 -56.67 -11.32
C LYS A 50 2.15 -57.30 -11.98
N GLU A 51 3.25 -56.55 -12.14
CA GLU A 51 4.54 -57.13 -12.47
C GLU A 51 5.12 -57.88 -11.26
N LYS A 52 5.49 -59.17 -11.54
CA LYS A 52 6.11 -60.08 -10.57
C LYS A 52 7.54 -59.60 -10.25
N ILE A 53 7.76 -59.16 -9.04
CA ILE A 53 9.07 -58.78 -8.52
C ILE A 53 9.87 -60.04 -8.27
N LYS A 54 10.96 -60.29 -9.08
CA LYS A 54 11.94 -61.32 -8.83
C LYS A 54 12.84 -60.95 -7.65
N PRO A 55 13.22 -61.87 -6.75
CA PRO A 55 14.08 -61.53 -5.62
C PRO A 55 15.51 -61.22 -6.08
N ILE A 56 15.97 -60.03 -5.73
CA ILE A 56 17.33 -59.56 -6.00
C ILE A 56 18.30 -60.18 -4.97
N VAL A 57 19.23 -60.95 -5.46
CA VAL A 57 20.33 -61.56 -4.70
C VAL A 57 21.16 -60.45 -4.04
N ARG A 58 21.35 -60.53 -2.72
CA ARG A 58 22.21 -59.64 -1.96
C ARG A 58 23.66 -59.98 -2.20
N THR A 59 24.35 -59.34 -3.13
CA THR A 59 25.80 -59.31 -3.18
C THR A 59 26.32 -58.25 -2.20
N LYS A 60 27.03 -58.68 -1.17
CA LYS A 60 27.80 -57.87 -0.26
C LYS A 60 29.03 -57.30 -0.99
N LEU A 61 29.00 -56.08 -1.42
CA LEU A 61 30.19 -55.33 -1.83
C LEU A 61 30.24 -54.07 -1.00
N GLY A 62 31.28 -54.01 -0.15
CA GLY A 62 31.61 -52.83 0.63
C GLY A 62 31.99 -51.68 -0.31
N ALA A 63 31.06 -50.72 -0.45
CA ALA A 63 31.36 -49.47 -1.14
C ALA A 63 31.36 -48.35 -0.09
N GLU A 64 32.53 -47.87 0.26
CA GLU A 64 32.70 -46.61 0.99
C GLU A 64 31.95 -45.50 0.26
N LYS A 65 30.94 -44.97 0.88
CA LYS A 65 30.19 -43.80 0.37
C LYS A 65 31.13 -42.60 0.38
N PRO A 66 31.42 -41.96 -0.78
CA PRO A 66 32.17 -40.71 -0.77
C PRO A 66 31.44 -39.72 0.09
N LYS A 67 32.05 -39.24 1.19
CA LYS A 67 31.56 -38.13 2.03
C LYS A 67 31.56 -36.87 1.16
N LEU A 68 30.43 -36.58 0.50
CA LEU A 68 30.18 -35.31 -0.17
C LEU A 68 30.35 -34.23 0.89
N LYS A 69 31.49 -33.53 0.88
CA LYS A 69 31.72 -32.32 1.67
C LYS A 69 30.71 -31.29 1.21
N LEU A 70 29.55 -31.22 1.90
CA LEU A 70 28.57 -30.17 1.72
C LEU A 70 29.29 -28.84 1.99
N LYS A 71 29.55 -28.09 0.89
CA LYS A 71 30.05 -26.72 1.00
C LYS A 71 29.09 -25.97 1.91
N PRO A 72 29.55 -25.25 2.97
CA PRO A 72 28.67 -24.52 3.86
C PRO A 72 27.84 -23.55 3.00
N LYS A 73 26.49 -23.67 3.07
CA LYS A 73 25.60 -22.71 2.44
C LYS A 73 25.92 -21.36 3.04
N LEU A 74 26.54 -20.48 2.24
CA LEU A 74 26.78 -19.09 2.60
C LEU A 74 25.43 -18.46 2.93
N THR A 75 25.14 -18.35 4.22
CA THR A 75 23.96 -17.61 4.67
C THR A 75 24.10 -16.17 4.19
N PRO A 76 23.16 -15.63 3.42
CA PRO A 76 23.27 -14.27 2.92
C PRO A 76 23.36 -13.32 4.12
N LYS A 77 24.38 -12.47 4.14
CA LYS A 77 24.56 -11.46 5.20
C LYS A 77 23.28 -10.63 5.32
N PRO A 78 22.75 -10.40 6.54
CA PRO A 78 21.52 -9.63 6.71
C PRO A 78 21.70 -8.21 6.15
N LEU A 79 20.77 -7.80 5.27
CA LEU A 79 20.77 -6.46 4.70
C LEU A 79 20.53 -5.43 5.81
N ARG A 80 21.41 -4.43 5.92
CA ARG A 80 21.23 -3.31 6.85
C ARG A 80 20.00 -2.48 6.44
N TYR A 81 19.16 -2.13 7.41
CA TYR A 81 17.95 -1.31 7.19
C TYR A 81 17.78 -0.28 8.31
N PHE A 82 17.08 0.80 7.98
CA PHE A 82 16.67 1.82 8.95
C PHE A 82 15.22 1.53 9.35
N GLU A 83 14.99 1.28 10.64
CA GLU A 83 13.66 0.98 11.15
C GLU A 83 13.05 2.21 11.82
N ALA A 84 11.76 2.46 11.53
CA ALA A 84 10.95 3.49 12.17
C ALA A 84 9.50 3.05 12.30
N VAL A 85 8.80 3.64 13.28
CA VAL A 85 7.38 3.40 13.50
C VAL A 85 6.60 4.67 13.23
N GLY A 86 5.55 4.57 12.41
CA GLY A 86 4.54 5.60 12.21
C GLY A 86 3.24 5.23 12.90
N ARG A 87 2.51 6.22 13.40
CA ARG A 87 1.23 6.02 14.10
C ARG A 87 0.21 7.06 13.69
N ARG A 88 -1.04 6.65 13.51
CA ARG A 88 -2.18 7.53 13.26
C ARG A 88 -3.47 6.88 13.77
N LYS A 89 -4.22 7.55 14.62
CA LYS A 89 -5.35 6.94 15.34
C LYS A 89 -4.91 5.63 16.01
N THR A 90 -5.57 4.52 15.68
CA THR A 90 -5.23 3.16 16.13
C THR A 90 -4.29 2.43 15.17
N ALA A 91 -3.98 3.01 13.98
CA ALA A 91 -3.08 2.40 13.02
C ALA A 91 -1.61 2.57 13.44
N VAL A 92 -0.86 1.47 13.31
CA VAL A 92 0.58 1.41 13.54
C VAL A 92 1.24 0.83 12.30
N ALA A 93 2.24 1.55 11.76
CA ALA A 93 3.05 1.11 10.64
C ALA A 93 4.52 1.00 11.07
N ARG A 94 5.07 -0.21 10.97
CA ARG A 94 6.49 -0.50 11.17
C ARG A 94 7.17 -0.51 9.80
N ILE A 95 8.14 0.36 9.60
CA ILE A 95 8.79 0.58 8.33
C ILE A 95 10.24 0.16 8.42
N ARG A 96 10.69 -0.61 7.43
CA ARG A 96 12.08 -0.97 7.19
C ARG A 96 12.51 -0.42 5.86
N LEU A 97 13.46 0.49 5.88
CA LEU A 97 14.00 1.16 4.71
C LEU A 97 15.38 0.58 4.40
N PHE A 98 15.52 -0.04 3.25
CA PHE A 98 16.76 -0.64 2.76
C PHE A 98 17.37 0.26 1.69
N THR A 99 18.69 0.45 1.76
CA THR A 99 19.44 1.22 0.75
C THR A 99 19.92 0.37 -0.40
N LYS A 100 20.00 -0.96 -0.21
CA LYS A 100 20.44 -1.94 -1.20
C LYS A 100 19.31 -2.91 -1.53
N GLY A 101 19.28 -3.46 -2.74
CA GLY A 101 18.30 -4.42 -3.22
C GLY A 101 17.31 -3.83 -4.21
N GLU A 102 16.33 -4.62 -4.64
CA GLU A 102 15.26 -4.20 -5.54
C GLU A 102 14.44 -3.06 -4.94
N LYS A 103 14.18 -2.04 -5.76
CA LYS A 103 13.54 -0.81 -5.32
C LYS A 103 12.02 -0.97 -5.32
N GLU A 104 11.51 -1.75 -4.39
CA GLU A 104 10.09 -2.04 -4.24
C GLU A 104 9.50 -1.38 -3.01
N PHE A 105 8.24 -0.96 -3.11
CA PHE A 105 7.46 -0.51 -1.98
C PHE A 105 6.36 -1.53 -1.63
N LEU A 106 6.61 -2.32 -0.59
CA LEU A 106 5.74 -3.39 -0.13
C LEU A 106 5.05 -3.04 1.18
N ILE A 107 3.73 -3.25 1.22
CA ILE A 107 2.91 -3.12 2.44
C ILE A 107 2.24 -4.46 2.70
N ASN A 108 2.49 -5.07 3.85
CA ASN A 108 1.99 -6.39 4.20
C ASN A 108 2.21 -7.43 3.09
N ARG A 109 3.42 -7.44 2.49
CA ARG A 109 3.86 -8.32 1.38
C ARG A 109 3.16 -8.06 0.03
N LYS A 110 2.33 -7.02 -0.09
CA LYS A 110 1.69 -6.59 -1.34
C LYS A 110 2.32 -5.28 -1.81
N LEU A 111 2.35 -5.04 -3.11
CA LEU A 111 2.72 -3.72 -3.64
C LEU A 111 1.78 -2.65 -3.09
N TYR A 112 2.31 -1.46 -2.81
CA TYR A 112 1.51 -0.36 -2.24
C TYR A 112 0.30 0.02 -3.09
N GLN A 113 0.39 -0.13 -4.42
CA GLN A 113 -0.71 0.10 -5.37
C GLN A 113 -1.84 -0.91 -5.20
N ASN A 114 -1.50 -2.18 -5.01
CA ASN A 114 -2.47 -3.26 -4.81
C ASN A 114 -3.06 -3.25 -3.38
N TYR A 115 -2.32 -2.67 -2.42
CA TYR A 115 -2.80 -2.54 -1.05
C TYR A 115 -3.75 -1.36 -0.87
N PHE A 116 -3.40 -0.18 -1.43
CA PHE A 116 -4.26 0.99 -1.48
C PHE A 116 -4.86 1.09 -2.87
N GLN A 117 -6.12 0.71 -3.04
CA GLN A 117 -6.83 0.79 -4.32
C GLN A 117 -7.13 2.24 -4.73
N ASP A 118 -7.33 3.12 -3.74
CA ASP A 118 -7.61 4.53 -3.94
C ASP A 118 -6.32 5.31 -4.23
N LEU A 119 -6.31 6.06 -5.34
CA LEU A 119 -5.19 6.92 -5.75
C LEU A 119 -4.82 7.98 -4.70
N GLN A 120 -5.81 8.51 -3.97
CA GLN A 120 -5.55 9.49 -2.91
C GLN A 120 -4.71 8.87 -1.78
N LEU A 121 -5.04 7.63 -1.37
CA LEU A 121 -4.31 6.92 -0.32
C LEU A 121 -2.89 6.57 -0.76
N GLN A 122 -2.70 6.19 -2.03
CA GLN A 122 -1.38 5.96 -2.61
C GLN A 122 -0.52 7.24 -2.56
N GLN A 123 -1.10 8.37 -2.96
CA GLN A 123 -0.40 9.66 -2.92
C GLN A 123 -0.02 10.07 -1.50
N ILE A 124 -0.91 9.85 -0.51
CA ILE A 124 -0.62 10.11 0.90
C ILE A 124 0.57 9.26 1.36
N ALA A 125 0.56 7.96 1.07
CA ALA A 125 1.63 7.04 1.50
C ALA A 125 3.01 7.43 0.93
N ILE A 126 3.07 7.87 -0.34
CA ILE A 126 4.32 8.22 -1.03
C ILE A 126 4.75 9.67 -0.77
N SER A 127 3.86 10.53 -0.24
CA SER A 127 4.10 11.98 -0.15
C SER A 127 5.43 12.36 0.50
N SER A 128 5.90 11.60 1.52
CA SER A 128 7.19 11.82 2.17
C SER A 128 8.38 11.57 1.23
N LEU A 129 8.29 10.54 0.38
CA LEU A 129 9.32 10.20 -0.61
C LEU A 129 9.34 11.20 -1.76
N LYS A 130 8.15 11.58 -2.27
CA LYS A 130 8.01 12.60 -3.32
C LYS A 130 8.61 13.94 -2.89
N LYS A 131 8.35 14.38 -1.65
CA LYS A 131 8.90 15.64 -1.11
C LYS A 131 10.42 15.65 -1.04
N MET A 132 11.05 14.49 -0.89
CA MET A 132 12.50 14.34 -0.82
C MET A 132 13.13 13.88 -2.13
N ASN A 133 12.34 13.72 -3.21
CA ASN A 133 12.77 13.19 -4.52
C ASN A 133 13.51 11.84 -4.39
N CYS A 134 12.95 10.94 -3.57
CA CYS A 134 13.56 9.66 -3.22
C CYS A 134 12.64 8.45 -3.49
N VAL A 135 11.67 8.56 -4.40
CA VAL A 135 10.66 7.53 -4.64
C VAL A 135 11.32 6.20 -5.04
N ASP A 136 12.29 6.23 -5.98
CA ASP A 136 12.90 5.03 -6.56
C ASP A 136 14.29 4.73 -5.99
N LYS A 137 14.67 5.33 -4.86
CA LYS A 137 16.00 5.15 -4.28
C LYS A 137 16.10 4.03 -3.26
N PHE A 138 14.97 3.64 -2.66
CA PHE A 138 14.93 2.73 -1.53
C PHE A 138 13.99 1.56 -1.76
N ARG A 139 14.35 0.40 -1.23
CA ARG A 139 13.42 -0.69 -0.98
C ARG A 139 12.74 -0.45 0.36
N ILE A 140 11.40 -0.43 0.36
CA ILE A 140 10.61 -0.13 1.55
C ILE A 140 9.70 -1.30 1.88
N GLN A 141 9.85 -1.84 3.07
CA GLN A 141 8.97 -2.85 3.61
C GLN A 141 8.19 -2.28 4.77
N VAL A 142 6.87 -2.38 4.71
CA VAL A 142 5.96 -1.87 5.73
C VAL A 142 5.10 -2.99 6.28
N LEU A 143 5.03 -3.08 7.60
CA LEU A 143 4.04 -3.88 8.30
C LEU A 143 3.02 -2.93 8.92
N ALA A 144 1.83 -2.82 8.33
CA ALA A 144 0.72 -1.98 8.80
C ALA A 144 -0.32 -2.84 9.54
N ARG A 145 -0.75 -2.38 10.73
CA ARG A 145 -1.76 -3.04 11.56
C ARG A 145 -2.69 -2.03 12.20
N GLY A 146 -3.93 -2.43 12.41
CA GLY A 146 -4.96 -1.63 13.08
C GLY A 146 -5.47 -0.46 12.25
N GLY A 147 -6.56 0.16 12.71
CA GLY A 147 -7.20 1.29 12.04
C GLY A 147 -7.80 0.97 10.67
N GLY A 148 -8.25 2.02 9.97
CA GLY A 148 -8.72 1.93 8.58
C GLY A 148 -7.63 2.31 7.57
N LEU A 149 -7.88 2.07 6.28
CA LEU A 149 -6.93 2.29 5.18
C LEU A 149 -6.34 3.71 5.17
N HIS A 150 -7.18 4.74 5.36
CA HIS A 150 -6.73 6.13 5.44
C HIS A 150 -5.75 6.37 6.60
N ALA A 151 -6.07 5.83 7.79
CA ALA A 151 -5.18 5.96 8.95
C ALA A 151 -3.87 5.18 8.76
N GLN A 152 -3.92 4.06 8.06
CA GLN A 152 -2.72 3.29 7.70
C GLN A 152 -1.85 4.05 6.70
N ALA A 153 -2.43 4.69 5.66
CA ALA A 153 -1.69 5.50 4.71
C ALA A 153 -0.96 6.68 5.40
N GLU A 154 -1.64 7.38 6.32
CA GLU A 154 -1.03 8.44 7.12
C GLU A 154 0.05 7.92 8.08
N ALA A 155 -0.17 6.74 8.71
CA ALA A 155 0.83 6.10 9.55
C ALA A 155 2.07 5.69 8.76
N VAL A 156 1.89 5.17 7.53
CA VAL A 156 2.98 4.85 6.60
C VAL A 156 3.76 6.10 6.25
N ARG A 157 3.09 7.19 5.85
CA ARG A 157 3.73 8.49 5.57
C ARG A 157 4.58 8.97 6.73
N HIS A 158 4.03 8.99 7.94
CA HIS A 158 4.72 9.42 9.15
C HIS A 158 5.94 8.53 9.45
N GLY A 159 5.82 7.22 9.30
CA GLY A 159 6.91 6.30 9.56
C GLY A 159 8.04 6.39 8.52
N ILE A 160 7.70 6.57 7.21
CA ILE A 160 8.69 6.81 6.15
C ILE A 160 9.46 8.11 6.44
N ALA A 161 8.77 9.20 6.80
CA ALA A 161 9.42 10.46 7.17
C ALA A 161 10.44 10.27 8.31
N ARG A 162 10.09 9.50 9.34
CA ARG A 162 10.99 9.18 10.45
C ARG A 162 12.17 8.29 10.02
N ALA A 163 11.96 7.33 9.13
CA ALA A 163 13.03 6.47 8.61
C ALA A 163 14.01 7.28 7.76
N LEU A 164 13.52 8.20 6.93
CA LEU A 164 14.35 9.10 6.11
C LEU A 164 15.23 10.02 6.99
N VAL A 165 14.71 10.52 8.12
CA VAL A 165 15.53 11.32 9.07
C VAL A 165 16.62 10.48 9.74
N LYS A 166 16.37 9.17 9.98
CA LYS A 166 17.42 8.27 10.49
C LYS A 166 18.50 7.96 9.45
N PHE A 167 18.11 7.95 8.17
CA PHE A 167 19.04 7.77 7.05
C PHE A 167 19.90 9.01 6.83
N ASN A 168 19.27 10.20 6.76
CA ASN A 168 19.95 11.49 6.63
C ASN A 168 19.28 12.55 7.51
N PRO A 169 19.97 13.11 8.53
CA PRO A 169 19.44 14.11 9.44
C PRO A 169 19.05 15.43 8.74
N ASP A 170 19.65 15.79 7.60
CA ASP A 170 19.37 17.04 6.85
C ASP A 170 17.92 17.08 6.35
N PHE A 171 17.31 15.91 6.11
CA PHE A 171 15.91 15.82 5.68
C PHE A 171 14.93 16.32 6.75
N ARG A 172 15.38 16.38 8.01
CA ARG A 172 14.55 16.80 9.15
C ARG A 172 13.94 18.18 8.96
N LYS A 173 14.72 19.16 8.51
CA LYS A 173 14.26 20.55 8.31
C LYS A 173 13.12 20.62 7.28
N ARG A 174 13.29 19.95 6.12
CA ARG A 174 12.29 19.91 5.04
C ARG A 174 11.01 19.15 5.43
N LEU A 175 11.15 17.98 6.07
CA LEU A 175 10.02 17.14 6.50
C LEU A 175 9.24 17.77 7.66
N LYS A 176 9.92 18.49 8.59
CA LYS A 176 9.27 19.24 9.67
C LYS A 176 8.43 20.40 9.13
N ARG A 177 8.93 21.16 8.15
CA ARG A 177 8.20 22.28 7.52
C ARG A 177 6.87 21.84 6.88
N VAL A 178 6.82 20.63 6.32
CA VAL A 178 5.60 20.05 5.71
C VAL A 178 4.68 19.36 6.74
N GLY A 179 5.14 19.20 7.99
CA GLY A 179 4.36 18.57 9.07
C GLY A 179 4.36 17.03 9.04
N PHE A 180 5.20 16.37 8.23
CA PHE A 180 5.21 14.90 8.12
C PHE A 180 5.85 14.18 9.31
N LEU A 181 6.60 14.90 10.16
CA LEU A 181 7.20 14.34 11.37
C LEU A 181 6.30 14.45 12.60
N THR A 182 5.29 15.32 12.55
CA THR A 182 4.35 15.51 13.66
C THR A 182 3.29 14.41 13.64
N ARG A 183 3.10 13.75 14.79
CA ARG A 183 2.00 12.82 14.96
C ARG A 183 0.73 13.61 15.23
N ASP A 184 -0.34 13.35 14.48
CA ASP A 184 -1.68 13.82 14.81
C ASP A 184 -2.32 12.90 15.88
N PRO A 185 -2.56 13.38 17.11
CA PRO A 185 -3.11 12.57 18.19
C PRO A 185 -4.64 12.42 18.11
N ARG A 186 -5.32 13.14 17.22
CA ARG A 186 -6.79 13.16 17.15
C ARG A 186 -7.36 11.77 16.91
N MET A 187 -8.23 11.34 17.82
CA MET A 187 -8.98 10.10 17.75
C MET A 187 -10.45 10.39 18.02
N ARG A 188 -11.35 9.55 17.49
CA ARG A 188 -12.77 9.67 17.76
C ARG A 188 -13.05 9.22 19.20
N GLU A 189 -13.72 10.06 19.97
CA GLU A 189 -14.17 9.75 21.32
C GLU A 189 -15.20 8.61 21.30
N ARG A 190 -15.12 7.71 22.28
CA ARG A 190 -16.00 6.56 22.43
C ARG A 190 -17.44 7.03 22.67
N LYS A 191 -18.43 6.40 22.03
CA LYS A 191 -19.85 6.58 22.35
C LYS A 191 -20.10 6.20 23.81
N LYS A 192 -20.80 7.04 24.56
CA LYS A 192 -21.20 6.78 25.95
C LYS A 192 -22.63 6.25 25.99
N PHE A 193 -22.93 5.49 27.01
CA PHE A 193 -24.29 5.03 27.28
C PHE A 193 -25.25 6.21 27.46
N GLY A 194 -26.50 6.08 27.03
CA GLY A 194 -27.51 7.18 27.12
C GLY A 194 -27.36 8.30 26.06
N LEU A 195 -26.26 8.37 25.30
CA LEU A 195 -26.06 9.39 24.28
C LEU A 195 -26.15 8.79 22.86
N LYS A 196 -26.55 9.61 21.86
CA LYS A 196 -26.51 9.19 20.42
C LYS A 196 -25.09 9.10 19.86
N ARG A 197 -24.19 9.98 20.33
CA ARG A 197 -22.75 9.98 20.01
C ARG A 197 -21.94 10.15 21.29
N ALA A 198 -20.66 10.50 21.19
CA ALA A 198 -19.80 10.68 22.36
C ALA A 198 -20.35 11.72 23.38
N ARG A 199 -20.95 12.80 22.88
CA ARG A 199 -21.47 13.90 23.70
C ARG A 199 -22.88 14.37 23.30
N ARG A 200 -23.47 13.84 22.23
CA ARG A 200 -24.77 14.24 21.72
C ARG A 200 -25.86 13.47 22.44
N ALA A 201 -26.72 14.17 23.19
CA ALA A 201 -27.90 13.60 23.81
C ALA A 201 -28.99 13.25 22.77
N PRO A 202 -29.89 12.29 23.05
CA PRO A 202 -31.14 12.12 22.31
C PRO A 202 -32.08 13.30 22.56
N GLN A 203 -32.97 13.56 21.61
CA GLN A 203 -34.04 14.52 21.78
C GLN A 203 -35.24 13.77 22.38
N TRP A 204 -35.63 14.15 23.61
CA TRP A 204 -36.75 13.51 24.32
C TRP A 204 -38.10 14.09 23.97
N GLN A 205 -38.16 15.41 23.74
CA GLN A 205 -39.36 16.08 23.35
C GLN A 205 -39.17 16.85 22.06
N LYS A 206 -40.22 16.84 21.22
CA LYS A 206 -40.34 17.68 20.05
C LYS A 206 -41.14 18.93 20.47
N ARG A 207 -40.52 20.08 20.32
CA ARG A 207 -41.22 21.37 20.51
C ARG A 207 -42.03 21.67 19.28
#